data_bc567d8061a1d0bc58b8bf993d4e9e99
#
_entry.id   bc567d8061a1d0bc58b8bf993d4e9e99
#
_cell.length_a   1.000
_cell.length_b   1.000
_cell.length_c   1.000
_cell.angle_alpha   90.00
_cell.angle_beta   90.00
_cell.angle_gamma   90.00
#
_symmetry.space_group_name_H-M   'P 1'
#
loop_
_entity.id
_entity.type
_entity.pdbx_description
1 polymer ?
#
loop_
_entity_poly.entity_id
_entity_poly.type
_entity_poly.pdbx_seq_one_letter_code
_entity_poly.pdbx_strand_id
1 'polypeptide(L)' 'MNYMGTYISSALRKLVYEQANGYCKYCLIPEIATLAIHQIDHIIAEKHGGLTESNNLALSCIFCNKYS' A
#
# COMPACT_ATOMS: atom_id res chain seq x y z
N MET A 1 -5.39 -15.16 6.36
CA MET A 1 -5.82 -14.59 6.23
C MET A 1 -6.40 -13.99 6.20
N ASN A 2 -6.45 -13.86 6.39
CA ASN A 2 -7.01 -13.28 6.40
C ASN A 2 -7.59 -12.45 6.60
N TYR A 3 -7.41 -12.43 6.52
CA TYR A 3 -7.89 -11.59 6.93
C TYR A 3 -8.79 -11.03 6.65
N MET A 4 -9.11 -11.10 6.87
CA MET A 4 -10.09 -10.42 6.74
C MET A 4 -9.99 -9.05 6.64
N GLY A 5 -9.31 -8.53 6.11
CA GLY A 5 -9.13 -7.12 6.00
C GLY A 5 -10.16 -6.50 5.11
N THR A 6 -10.18 -5.19 5.09
CA THR A 6 -11.09 -4.45 4.25
C THR A 6 -10.75 -4.64 2.78
N TYR A 7 -11.78 -4.86 1.99
CA TYR A 7 -11.60 -4.97 0.56
C TYR A 7 -11.17 -3.65 -0.05
N ILE A 8 -10.12 -3.68 -0.86
CA ILE A 8 -9.67 -2.50 -1.60
C ILE A 8 -10.04 -2.72 -3.06
N SER A 9 -10.93 -1.87 -3.58
CA SER A 9 -11.41 -1.99 -4.95
C SER A 9 -10.28 -1.83 -5.95
N SER A 10 -10.47 -2.38 -7.16
CA SER A 10 -9.45 -2.21 -8.21
C SER A 10 -9.29 -0.75 -8.62
N ALA A 11 -10.36 0.02 -8.57
CA ALA A 11 -10.27 1.46 -8.88
C ALA A 11 -9.41 2.19 -7.86
N LEU A 12 -9.58 1.85 -6.56
CA LEU A 12 -8.79 2.48 -5.51
C LEU A 12 -7.34 2.04 -5.58
N ARG A 13 -7.09 0.76 -5.87
CA ARG A 13 -5.72 0.26 -6.08
C ARG A 13 -5.02 1.02 -7.19
N LYS A 14 -5.72 1.21 -8.31
CA LYS A 14 -5.16 1.92 -9.44
C LYS A 14 -4.81 3.36 -9.05
N LEU A 15 -5.70 4.02 -8.31
CA LEU A 15 -5.46 5.39 -7.87
C LEU A 15 -4.22 5.47 -6.99
N VAL A 16 -4.07 4.57 -6.03
CA VAL A 16 -2.90 4.55 -5.15
C VAL A 16 -1.61 4.34 -5.94
N TYR A 17 -1.64 3.40 -6.90
CA TYR A 17 -0.48 3.16 -7.75
C TYR A 17 -0.12 4.38 -8.59
N GLU A 18 -1.12 5.04 -9.14
CA GLU A 18 -0.90 6.22 -9.96
C GLU A 18 -0.34 7.38 -9.15
N GLN A 19 -0.86 7.59 -7.95
CA GLN A 19 -0.38 8.66 -7.08
C GLN A 19 1.06 8.41 -6.62
N ALA A 20 1.43 7.15 -6.45
CA ALA A 20 2.77 6.78 -6.03
C ALA A 20 3.75 6.65 -7.18
N ASN A 21 3.26 6.62 -8.43
CA ASN A 21 4.07 6.39 -9.61
C ASN A 21 4.88 5.09 -9.51
N GLY A 22 4.34 4.08 -8.79
CA GLY A 22 5.02 2.80 -8.62
C GLY A 22 6.17 2.82 -7.64
N TYR A 23 6.35 3.92 -6.90
CA TYR A 23 7.43 4.04 -5.92
C TYR A 23 6.92 3.72 -4.52
N CYS A 24 7.77 3.08 -3.73
CA CYS A 24 7.46 2.87 -2.31
C CYS A 24 7.34 4.23 -1.62
N LYS A 25 6.28 4.40 -0.84
CA LYS A 25 6.07 5.67 -0.12
C LYS A 25 7.19 5.98 0.86
N TYR A 26 7.79 4.94 1.43
CA TYR A 26 8.72 5.13 2.55
C TYR A 26 10.17 5.22 2.11
N CYS A 27 10.61 4.32 1.24
CA CYS A 27 12.01 4.31 0.81
C CYS A 27 12.21 4.75 -0.65
N LEU A 28 11.09 4.96 -1.36
CA LEU A 28 11.08 5.48 -2.73
C LEU A 28 11.69 4.53 -3.78
N ILE A 29 11.86 3.26 -3.44
CA ILE A 29 12.34 2.30 -4.43
C ILE A 29 11.22 2.02 -5.44
N PRO A 30 11.50 2.02 -6.75
CA PRO A 30 10.47 1.68 -7.72
C PRO A 30 10.21 0.18 -7.72
N GLU A 31 8.95 -0.18 -8.02
CA GLU A 31 8.54 -1.59 -8.02
C GLU A 31 9.44 -2.47 -8.89
N ILE A 32 9.80 -1.96 -10.05
CA ILE A 32 10.62 -2.74 -10.99
C ILE A 32 11.98 -3.10 -10.41
N ALA A 33 12.50 -2.29 -9.50
CA ALA A 33 13.82 -2.53 -8.92
C ALA A 33 13.81 -3.65 -7.88
N THR A 34 12.64 -4.00 -7.34
CA THR A 34 12.54 -5.05 -6.32
C THR A 34 12.22 -6.41 -6.90
N LEU A 35 11.80 -6.47 -8.17
CA LEU A 35 11.34 -7.68 -8.82
C LEU A 35 10.15 -8.31 -8.10
N ALA A 36 9.44 -7.50 -7.31
CA ALA A 36 8.27 -7.94 -6.56
C ALA A 36 7.24 -6.83 -6.58
N ILE A 37 5.97 -7.20 -6.57
CA ILE A 37 4.87 -6.24 -6.56
C ILE A 37 4.84 -5.53 -5.21
N HIS A 38 4.75 -4.20 -5.24
CA HIS A 38 4.56 -3.42 -4.02
C HIS A 38 3.16 -3.70 -3.44
N GLN A 39 3.03 -3.62 -2.13
CA GLN A 39 1.78 -3.86 -1.43
C GLN A 39 1.10 -2.54 -1.13
N ILE A 40 -0.23 -2.56 -1.05
CA ILE A 40 -0.99 -1.39 -0.60
C ILE A 40 -1.34 -1.61 0.86
N ASP A 41 -1.00 -0.64 1.69
CA ASP A 41 -1.12 -0.77 3.13
C ASP A 41 -1.81 0.47 3.72
N HIS A 42 -2.48 0.29 4.84
CA HIS A 42 -3.08 1.43 5.55
C HIS A 42 -1.98 2.16 6.32
N ILE A 43 -1.95 3.48 6.18
CA ILE A 43 -1.01 4.31 6.94
C ILE A 43 -1.41 4.29 8.41
N ILE A 44 -2.71 4.56 8.68
CA ILE A 44 -3.28 4.37 10.00
C ILE A 44 -4.05 3.07 9.95
N ALA A 45 -3.70 2.12 10.80
CA ALA A 45 -4.31 0.80 10.80
C ALA A 45 -5.80 0.88 11.08
N GLU A 46 -6.58 -0.03 10.49
CA GLU A 46 -8.02 -0.06 10.69
C GLU A 46 -8.40 -0.20 12.16
N LYS A 47 -7.65 -0.99 12.91
CA LYS A 47 -7.90 -1.16 14.34
C LYS A 47 -7.68 0.12 15.15
N HIS A 48 -7.03 1.11 14.54
CA HIS A 48 -6.82 2.42 15.16
C HIS A 48 -7.66 3.51 14.49
N GLY A 49 -8.72 3.09 13.77
CA GLY A 49 -9.63 4.03 13.16
C GLY A 49 -9.28 4.48 11.76
N GLY A 50 -8.27 3.85 11.15
CA GLY A 50 -7.89 4.21 9.79
C GLY A 50 -8.94 3.79 8.77
N LEU A 51 -9.23 4.67 7.82
CA LEU A 51 -10.21 4.41 6.78
C LEU A 51 -9.54 3.87 5.53
N THR A 52 -10.32 3.12 4.73
CA THR A 52 -9.83 2.62 3.44
C THR A 52 -10.14 3.66 2.37
N GLU A 53 -9.26 4.63 2.26
CA GLU A 53 -9.38 5.72 1.30
C GLU A 53 -7.99 6.12 0.82
N SER A 54 -7.92 6.80 -0.33
CA SER A 54 -6.65 7.05 -1.00
C SER A 54 -5.64 7.80 -0.12
N ASN A 55 -6.09 8.70 0.74
CA ASN A 55 -5.16 9.45 1.59
C ASN A 55 -4.69 8.68 2.82
N ASN A 56 -5.23 7.49 3.05
CA ASN A 56 -4.77 6.61 4.13
C ASN A 56 -4.18 5.31 3.61
N LEU A 57 -3.95 5.23 2.31
CA LEU A 57 -3.34 4.06 1.69
C LEU A 57 -2.02 4.44 1.08
N ALA A 58 -1.06 3.57 1.19
CA ALA A 58 0.27 3.81 0.66
C ALA A 58 0.80 2.57 -0.02
N LEU A 59 1.57 2.78 -1.09
CA LEU A 59 2.28 1.71 -1.74
C LEU A 59 3.57 1.48 -0.97
N SER A 60 3.81 0.23 -0.53
CA SER A 60 5.02 -0.08 0.22
C SER A 60 5.73 -1.28 -0.40
N CYS A 61 7.05 -1.22 -0.45
CA CYS A 61 7.83 -2.30 -1.01
C CYS A 61 7.89 -3.47 -0.03
N ILE A 62 8.35 -4.62 -0.52
CA ILE A 62 8.41 -5.82 0.28
C ILE A 62 9.26 -5.64 1.54
N PHE A 63 10.30 -4.81 1.46
CA PHE A 63 11.19 -4.58 2.61
C PHE A 63 10.51 -3.71 3.67
N CYS A 64 9.89 -2.61 3.25
CA CYS A 64 9.20 -1.72 4.18
C CYS A 64 7.97 -2.38 4.76
N ASN A 65 7.22 -3.12 3.95
CA ASN A 65 6.01 -3.80 4.41
C ASN A 65 6.34 -4.83 5.49
N LYS A 66 7.46 -5.52 5.33
CA LYS A 66 7.87 -6.55 6.26
C LYS A 66 8.13 -6.02 7.66
N TYR A 67 8.56 -4.77 7.77
CA TYR A 67 8.94 -4.18 9.06
C TYR A 67 7.98 -3.12 9.56
N SER A 68 6.85 -2.95 8.90
CA SER A 68 5.88 -1.94 9.31
C SER A 68 4.96 -2.41 10.43
#